data_dad13068d1280e17cc987f40ced6bee7
#
_entry.id   dad13068d1280e17cc987f40ced6bee7
#
_cell.length_a   1.000
_cell.length_b   1.000
_cell.length_c   1.000
_cell.angle_alpha   90.00
_cell.angle_beta   90.00
_cell.angle_gamma   90.00
#
_symmetry.space_group_name_H-M   'P 1'
#
loop_
_entity.id
_entity.type
_entity.pdbx_description
1 polymer ?
#
loop_
_entity_poly.entity_id
_entity_poly.type
_entity_poly.pdbx_seq_one_letter_code
_entity_poly.pdbx_strand_id
1 'polypeptide(L)'
;MGNAGQAKFYLQQAAKINPENEQITLALGKAHFATGDFQNSLNCFLTLQKKTFDDIDINYHIAMSYGRLNQQGESHYYFGLYFKNEKKKESALFHFRKALDYFPKGSVRAVAISDAIHELSADKPKKPDKKSDGQQNISR
;
A
#
# COMPACT_ATOMS: atom_id res chain seq x y z
N MET A 1 5.11 -11.73 29.83
CA MET A 1 4.85 -10.65 28.87
C MET A 1 5.84 -10.73 27.73
N GLY A 2 5.39 -10.84 26.52
CA GLY A 2 6.29 -10.94 25.36
C GLY A 2 7.04 -9.61 25.10
N ASN A 3 8.17 -9.71 24.41
CA ASN A 3 9.04 -8.58 24.03
C ASN A 3 8.28 -7.41 23.35
N ALA A 4 7.16 -7.69 22.65
CA ALA A 4 6.35 -6.67 21.95
C ALA A 4 5.69 -5.65 22.92
N GLY A 5 5.23 -6.09 24.09
CA GLY A 5 4.63 -5.19 25.09
C GLY A 5 5.66 -4.25 25.71
N GLN A 6 6.87 -4.75 26.00
CA GLN A 6 7.97 -3.93 26.50
C GLN A 6 8.45 -2.94 25.42
N ALA A 7 8.62 -3.40 24.19
CA ALA A 7 9.00 -2.54 23.07
C ALA A 7 8.00 -1.40 22.88
N LYS A 8 6.70 -1.71 22.92
CA LYS A 8 5.64 -0.70 22.83
C LYS A 8 5.76 0.35 23.93
N PHE A 9 5.97 -0.06 25.19
CA PHE A 9 6.14 0.86 26.30
C PHE A 9 7.30 1.83 26.10
N TYR A 10 8.50 1.33 25.75
CA TYR A 10 9.65 2.19 25.52
C TYR A 10 9.48 3.11 24.30
N LEU A 11 8.86 2.62 23.23
CA LEU A 11 8.56 3.42 22.05
C LEU A 11 7.54 4.54 22.34
N GLN A 12 6.56 4.28 23.19
CA GLN A 12 5.63 5.32 23.67
C GLN A 12 6.36 6.41 24.46
N GLN A 13 7.33 6.06 25.31
CA GLN A 13 8.13 7.07 26.01
C GLN A 13 9.00 7.85 25.02
N ALA A 14 9.64 7.18 24.04
CA ALA A 14 10.44 7.84 23.00
C ALA A 14 9.60 8.81 22.15
N ALA A 15 8.37 8.43 21.80
CA ALA A 15 7.45 9.28 21.04
C ALA A 15 7.02 10.54 21.81
N LYS A 16 6.94 10.49 23.15
CA LYS A 16 6.68 11.69 23.97
C LYS A 16 7.86 12.69 23.93
N ILE A 17 9.09 12.19 23.84
CA ILE A 17 10.30 13.01 23.81
C ILE A 17 10.49 13.60 22.40
N ASN A 18 10.26 12.83 21.35
CA ASN A 18 10.42 13.25 19.96
C ASN A 18 9.22 12.81 19.10
N PRO A 19 8.07 13.53 19.19
CA PRO A 19 6.84 13.12 18.51
C PRO A 19 6.91 13.21 16.98
N GLU A 20 7.86 13.97 16.44
CA GLU A 20 8.02 14.14 14.99
C GLU A 20 8.96 13.11 14.35
N ASN A 21 9.55 12.22 15.14
CA ASN A 21 10.47 11.21 14.62
C ASN A 21 9.70 10.09 13.92
N GLU A 22 9.85 10.01 12.60
CA GLU A 22 9.14 9.05 11.76
C GLU A 22 9.57 7.59 12.04
N GLN A 23 10.84 7.35 12.37
CA GLN A 23 11.32 6.01 12.72
C GLN A 23 10.70 5.51 14.03
N ILE A 24 10.52 6.38 15.01
CA ILE A 24 9.83 6.05 16.26
C ILE A 24 8.35 5.76 15.96
N THR A 25 7.70 6.59 15.14
CA THR A 25 6.30 6.40 14.75
C THR A 25 6.10 5.08 14.01
N LEU A 26 7.00 4.74 13.08
CA LEU A 26 6.99 3.47 12.35
C LEU A 26 7.14 2.28 13.31
N ALA A 27 8.14 2.32 14.18
CA ALA A 27 8.37 1.25 15.16
C ALA A 27 7.20 1.10 16.14
N LEU A 28 6.62 2.21 16.58
CA LEU A 28 5.44 2.21 17.46
C LEU A 28 4.22 1.62 16.76
N GLY A 29 3.97 1.95 15.49
CA GLY A 29 2.91 1.35 14.69
C GLY A 29 3.04 -0.17 14.59
N LYS A 30 4.25 -0.66 14.33
CA LYS A 30 4.56 -2.11 14.31
C LYS A 30 4.36 -2.76 15.67
N ALA A 31 4.75 -2.12 16.77
CA ALA A 31 4.58 -2.63 18.14
C ALA A 31 3.09 -2.66 18.54
N HIS A 32 2.31 -1.65 18.18
CA HIS A 32 0.85 -1.67 18.37
C HIS A 32 0.22 -2.84 17.61
N PHE A 33 0.60 -3.08 16.35
CA PHE A 33 0.09 -4.20 15.58
C PHE A 33 0.41 -5.54 16.24
N ALA A 34 1.66 -5.74 16.67
CA ALA A 34 2.12 -6.96 17.32
C ALA A 34 1.40 -7.25 18.65
N THR A 35 0.92 -6.22 19.34
CA THR A 35 0.15 -6.33 20.58
C THR A 35 -1.37 -6.36 20.37
N GLY A 36 -1.85 -6.40 19.13
CA GLY A 36 -3.27 -6.45 18.80
C GLY A 36 -4.00 -5.11 18.88
N ASP A 37 -3.30 -4.03 19.09
CA ASP A 37 -3.85 -2.67 19.14
C ASP A 37 -3.88 -2.07 17.72
N PHE A 38 -4.75 -2.63 16.88
CA PHE A 38 -4.80 -2.33 15.45
C PHE A 38 -5.25 -0.90 15.13
N GLN A 39 -6.05 -0.29 16.00
CA GLN A 39 -6.48 1.10 15.78
C GLN A 39 -5.33 2.08 15.98
N ASN A 40 -4.54 1.94 17.03
CA ASN A 40 -3.37 2.79 17.24
C ASN A 40 -2.26 2.49 16.21
N SER A 41 -2.11 1.23 15.81
CA SER A 41 -1.24 0.85 14.70
C SER A 41 -1.62 1.58 13.41
N LEU A 42 -2.89 1.55 13.03
CA LEU A 42 -3.42 2.26 11.87
C LEU A 42 -3.16 3.76 11.96
N ASN A 43 -3.41 4.38 13.10
CA ASN A 43 -3.18 5.81 13.31
C ASN A 43 -1.72 6.21 13.07
N CYS A 44 -0.77 5.41 13.56
CA CYS A 44 0.66 5.62 13.31
C CYS A 44 1.00 5.58 11.82
N PHE A 45 0.52 4.58 11.10
CA PHE A 45 0.82 4.42 9.67
C PHE A 45 0.14 5.48 8.80
N LEU A 46 -1.10 5.87 9.11
CA LEU A 46 -1.77 6.98 8.41
C LEU A 46 -1.07 8.32 8.65
N THR A 47 -0.51 8.54 9.83
CA THR A 47 0.30 9.73 10.12
C THR A 47 1.55 9.77 9.25
N LEU A 48 2.25 8.64 9.10
CA LEU A 48 3.43 8.53 8.25
C LEU A 48 3.09 8.72 6.76
N GLN A 49 1.96 8.18 6.29
CA GLN A 49 1.53 8.35 4.91
C GLN A 49 1.35 9.82 4.53
N LYS A 50 0.84 10.65 5.43
CA LYS A 50 0.63 12.10 5.20
C LYS A 50 1.94 12.89 5.11
N LYS A 51 3.04 12.37 5.66
CA LYS A 51 4.35 13.04 5.71
C LYS A 51 5.22 12.76 4.48
N THR A 52 4.68 12.25 3.37
CA THR A 52 5.47 11.88 2.19
C THR A 52 6.59 10.88 2.50
N PHE A 53 6.31 9.95 3.37
CA PHE A 53 7.23 8.86 3.68
C PHE A 53 7.19 7.87 2.51
N ASP A 54 8.26 7.81 1.72
CA ASP A 54 8.39 6.97 0.52
C ASP A 54 8.64 5.48 0.85
N ASP A 55 8.17 5.03 2.00
CA ASP A 55 8.25 3.62 2.35
C ASP A 55 7.08 2.87 1.70
N ILE A 56 7.39 2.04 0.72
CA ILE A 56 6.43 1.18 0.02
C ILE A 56 5.62 0.32 1.01
N ASP A 57 6.24 -0.10 2.10
CA ASP A 57 5.63 -0.95 3.11
C ASP A 57 4.54 -0.26 3.95
N ILE A 58 4.46 1.07 3.95
CA ILE A 58 3.42 1.80 4.70
C ILE A 58 2.02 1.40 4.23
N ASN A 59 1.78 1.35 2.92
CA ASN A 59 0.48 0.91 2.39
C ASN A 59 0.16 -0.54 2.78
N TYR A 60 1.17 -1.41 2.83
CA TYR A 60 1.00 -2.78 3.31
C TYR A 60 0.55 -2.82 4.78
N HIS A 61 1.21 -2.07 5.66
CA HIS A 61 0.87 -2.00 7.07
C HIS A 61 -0.52 -1.39 7.32
N ILE A 62 -0.89 -0.36 6.55
CA ILE A 62 -2.24 0.22 6.59
C ILE A 62 -3.27 -0.82 6.18
N ALA A 63 -3.05 -1.54 5.07
CA ALA A 63 -3.94 -2.58 4.58
C ALA A 63 -4.15 -3.70 5.61
N MET A 64 -3.06 -4.16 6.23
CA MET A 64 -3.12 -5.18 7.27
C MET A 64 -3.91 -4.71 8.50
N SER A 65 -3.71 -3.47 8.94
CA SER A 65 -4.41 -2.89 10.09
C SER A 65 -5.91 -2.77 9.81
N TYR A 66 -6.31 -2.30 8.64
CA TYR A 66 -7.72 -2.26 8.23
C TYR A 66 -8.35 -3.66 8.16
N GLY A 67 -7.62 -4.64 7.63
CA GLY A 67 -8.09 -6.03 7.58
C GLY A 67 -8.37 -6.60 8.98
N ARG A 68 -7.49 -6.31 9.94
CA ARG A 68 -7.66 -6.73 11.36
C ARG A 68 -8.81 -5.99 12.06
N LEU A 69 -9.15 -4.80 11.60
CA LEU A 69 -10.30 -4.01 12.06
C LEU A 69 -11.61 -4.35 11.31
N ASN A 70 -11.63 -5.39 10.49
CA ASN A 70 -12.79 -5.80 9.68
C ASN A 70 -13.23 -4.76 8.63
N GLN A 71 -12.36 -3.82 8.26
CA GLN A 71 -12.62 -2.82 7.23
C GLN A 71 -12.07 -3.30 5.88
N GLN A 72 -12.72 -4.29 5.30
CA GLN A 72 -12.23 -5.02 4.12
C GLN A 72 -12.08 -4.13 2.88
N GLY A 73 -13.00 -3.19 2.66
CA GLY A 73 -12.93 -2.25 1.53
C GLY A 73 -11.65 -1.42 1.54
N GLU A 74 -11.34 -0.80 2.68
CA GLU A 74 -10.10 -0.04 2.86
C GLU A 74 -8.87 -0.96 2.80
N SER A 75 -8.94 -2.13 3.41
CA SER A 75 -7.84 -3.11 3.34
C SER A 75 -7.49 -3.45 1.89
N HIS A 76 -8.46 -3.80 1.07
CA HIS A 76 -8.25 -4.10 -0.34
C HIS A 76 -7.76 -2.86 -1.13
N TYR A 77 -8.28 -1.67 -0.84
CA TYR A 77 -7.79 -0.45 -1.48
C TYR A 77 -6.28 -0.23 -1.22
N TYR A 78 -5.85 -0.33 0.02
CA TYR A 78 -4.43 -0.13 0.37
C TYR A 78 -3.52 -1.26 -0.12
N PHE A 79 -3.99 -2.50 -0.17
CA PHE A 79 -3.26 -3.57 -0.88
C PHE A 79 -3.14 -3.27 -2.38
N GLY A 80 -4.17 -2.73 -3.00
CA GLY A 80 -4.11 -2.27 -4.39
C GLY A 80 -3.00 -1.23 -4.61
N LEU A 81 -2.92 -0.23 -3.72
CA LEU A 81 -1.85 0.78 -3.76
C LEU A 81 -0.46 0.17 -3.55
N TYR A 82 -0.34 -0.74 -2.57
CA TYR A 82 0.92 -1.44 -2.31
C TYR A 82 1.40 -2.21 -3.55
N PHE A 83 0.56 -3.04 -4.13
CA PHE A 83 0.93 -3.81 -5.32
C PHE A 83 1.14 -2.95 -6.57
N LYS A 84 0.43 -1.82 -6.71
CA LYS A 84 0.70 -0.83 -7.75
C LYS A 84 2.12 -0.27 -7.62
N ASN A 85 2.53 0.10 -6.41
CA ASN A 85 3.89 0.59 -6.13
C ASN A 85 4.95 -0.47 -6.38
N GLU A 86 4.66 -1.74 -6.06
CA GLU A 86 5.51 -2.90 -6.36
C GLU A 86 5.52 -3.27 -7.86
N LYS A 87 4.79 -2.55 -8.70
CA LYS A 87 4.62 -2.84 -10.14
C LYS A 87 4.05 -4.23 -10.44
N LYS A 88 3.29 -4.77 -9.50
CA LYS A 88 2.56 -6.04 -9.63
C LYS A 88 1.12 -5.76 -10.10
N LYS A 89 0.98 -5.48 -11.39
CA LYS A 89 -0.25 -5.00 -12.02
C LYS A 89 -1.45 -5.89 -11.75
N GLU A 90 -1.33 -7.19 -11.95
CA GLU A 90 -2.43 -8.15 -11.79
C GLU A 90 -2.93 -8.21 -10.34
N SER A 91 -2.00 -8.21 -9.38
CA SER A 91 -2.34 -8.18 -7.95
C SER A 91 -3.00 -6.85 -7.57
N ALA A 92 -2.51 -5.73 -8.08
CA ALA A 92 -3.10 -4.42 -7.86
C ALA A 92 -4.54 -4.37 -8.39
N LEU A 93 -4.76 -4.81 -9.63
CA LEU A 93 -6.09 -4.86 -10.26
C LEU A 93 -7.05 -5.78 -9.49
N PHE A 94 -6.58 -6.94 -9.03
CA PHE A 94 -7.38 -7.84 -8.21
C PHE A 94 -7.88 -7.13 -6.95
N HIS A 95 -6.99 -6.49 -6.21
CA HIS A 95 -7.34 -5.82 -4.97
C HIS A 95 -8.22 -4.59 -5.19
N PHE A 96 -7.96 -3.77 -6.19
CA PHE A 96 -8.81 -2.63 -6.52
C PHE A 96 -10.23 -3.05 -6.92
N ARG A 97 -10.38 -4.10 -7.73
CA ARG A 97 -11.71 -4.63 -8.09
C ARG A 97 -12.46 -5.15 -6.87
N LYS A 98 -11.78 -5.86 -5.98
CA LYS A 98 -12.36 -6.31 -4.70
C LYS A 98 -12.78 -5.14 -3.82
N ALA A 99 -11.98 -4.08 -3.75
CA ALA A 99 -12.33 -2.90 -2.98
C ALA A 99 -13.64 -2.25 -3.46
N LEU A 100 -13.89 -2.20 -4.78
CA LEU A 100 -15.11 -1.61 -5.33
C LEU A 100 -16.40 -2.25 -4.80
N ASP A 101 -16.39 -3.52 -4.43
CA ASP A 101 -17.55 -4.23 -3.91
C ASP A 101 -18.03 -3.64 -2.56
N TYR A 102 -17.18 -2.87 -1.88
CA TYR A 102 -17.43 -2.33 -0.53
C TYR A 102 -17.83 -0.85 -0.51
N PHE A 103 -17.68 -0.13 -1.62
CA PHE A 103 -17.93 1.31 -1.66
C PHE A 103 -19.13 1.65 -2.55
N PRO A 104 -20.01 2.58 -2.12
CA PRO A 104 -21.10 3.06 -2.97
C PRO A 104 -20.56 3.64 -4.28
N LYS A 105 -21.28 3.37 -5.39
CA LYS A 105 -20.96 3.95 -6.69
C LYS A 105 -20.95 5.48 -6.60
N GLY A 106 -19.92 6.10 -7.18
CA GLY A 106 -19.77 7.54 -7.17
C GLY A 106 -19.22 8.13 -5.87
N SER A 107 -18.97 7.32 -4.83
CA SER A 107 -18.25 7.80 -3.66
C SER A 107 -16.81 8.19 -4.02
N VAL A 108 -16.22 9.10 -3.24
CA VAL A 108 -14.83 9.55 -3.46
C VAL A 108 -13.87 8.36 -3.56
N ARG A 109 -14.04 7.36 -2.70
CA ARG A 109 -13.19 6.17 -2.71
C ARG A 109 -13.42 5.31 -3.96
N ALA A 110 -14.68 5.09 -4.37
CA ALA A 110 -15.00 4.32 -5.57
C ALA A 110 -14.48 4.99 -6.84
N VAL A 111 -14.54 6.32 -6.93
CA VAL A 111 -13.96 7.08 -8.05
C VAL A 111 -12.44 6.90 -8.09
N ALA A 112 -11.75 7.11 -6.97
CA ALA A 112 -10.30 6.94 -6.88
C ALA A 112 -9.85 5.52 -7.28
N ILE A 113 -10.58 4.49 -6.87
CA ILE A 113 -10.31 3.09 -7.24
C ILE A 113 -10.52 2.87 -8.74
N SER A 114 -11.62 3.39 -9.30
CA SER A 114 -11.92 3.26 -10.72
C SER A 114 -10.86 3.93 -11.59
N ASP A 115 -10.38 5.10 -11.19
CA ASP A 115 -9.29 5.81 -11.88
C ASP A 115 -7.98 4.99 -11.84
N ALA A 116 -7.65 4.40 -10.69
CA ALA A 116 -6.47 3.55 -10.57
C ALA A 116 -6.57 2.28 -11.45
N ILE A 117 -7.73 1.66 -11.53
CA ILE A 117 -7.98 0.51 -12.43
C ILE A 117 -7.82 0.94 -13.89
N HIS A 118 -8.38 2.08 -14.27
CA HIS A 118 -8.29 2.59 -15.64
C HIS A 118 -6.83 2.88 -16.02
N GLU A 119 -6.09 3.56 -15.16
CA GLU A 119 -4.67 3.85 -15.35
C GLU A 119 -3.85 2.57 -15.57
N LEU A 120 -3.99 1.57 -14.67
CA LEU A 120 -3.29 0.31 -14.79
C LEU A 120 -3.69 -0.49 -16.04
N SER A 121 -4.95 -0.38 -16.48
CA SER A 121 -5.44 -1.11 -17.66
C SER A 121 -5.01 -0.47 -18.98
N ALA A 122 -4.78 0.84 -18.99
CA ALA A 122 -4.29 1.59 -20.16
C ALA A 122 -2.81 1.37 -20.43
N ASP A 123 -2.05 0.97 -19.41
CA ASP A 123 -0.61 0.70 -19.51
C ASP A 123 -0.37 -0.65 -20.21
N LYS A 124 -0.53 -0.64 -21.56
CA LYS A 124 -0.23 -1.83 -22.38
C LYS A 124 1.26 -2.10 -22.31
N PRO A 125 1.70 -3.37 -22.17
CA PRO A 125 3.10 -3.70 -22.33
C PRO A 125 3.55 -3.21 -23.70
N LYS A 126 4.62 -2.39 -23.77
CA LYS A 126 5.27 -2.06 -25.03
C LYS A 126 5.58 -3.39 -25.73
N LYS A 127 4.98 -3.62 -26.90
CA LYS A 127 5.37 -4.73 -27.75
C LYS A 127 6.88 -4.61 -27.98
N PRO A 128 7.66 -5.69 -27.85
CA PRO A 128 9.06 -5.64 -28.22
C PRO A 128 9.11 -5.19 -29.69
N ASP A 129 9.90 -4.16 -29.97
CA ASP A 129 10.15 -3.72 -31.34
C ASP A 129 10.55 -4.96 -32.12
N LYS A 130 9.75 -5.33 -33.11
CA LYS A 130 10.18 -6.30 -34.13
C LYS A 130 11.39 -5.65 -34.79
N LYS A 131 12.59 -6.11 -34.47
CA LYS A 131 13.75 -5.84 -35.27
C LYS A 131 13.35 -6.30 -36.67
N SER A 132 13.25 -5.35 -37.58
CA SER A 132 13.17 -5.64 -39.02
C SER A 132 14.46 -6.33 -39.34
N ASP A 133 14.42 -7.66 -39.49
CA ASP A 133 15.49 -8.39 -40.13
C ASP A 133 15.56 -7.84 -41.55
N GLY A 134 16.57 -6.99 -41.75
CA GLY A 134 16.89 -6.52 -43.07
C GLY A 134 17.28 -7.73 -43.91
N GLN A 135 16.40 -8.15 -44.80
CA GLN A 135 16.79 -9.03 -45.91
C GLN A 135 17.84 -8.30 -46.70
N GLN A 136 19.09 -8.68 -46.52
CA GLN A 136 20.12 -8.38 -47.52
C GLN A 136 19.81 -9.22 -48.75
N ASN A 137 19.17 -8.60 -49.70
CA ASN A 137 19.01 -9.18 -51.01
C ASN A 137 20.37 -9.05 -51.72
N ILE A 138 21.15 -10.12 -51.70
CA ILE A 138 22.34 -10.21 -52.54
C ILE A 138 21.83 -10.65 -53.91
N SER A 139 21.53 -9.68 -54.76
CA SER A 139 21.37 -9.95 -56.19
C SER A 139 22.74 -9.92 -56.87
N ARG A 140 23.07 -10.98 -57.52
CA ARG A 140 24.18 -11.00 -58.51
C ARG A 140 23.73 -10.31 -59.76
#